data_69ee26368f9e170fcaf9973b9a2d9eb1
#
_entry.id   69ee26368f9e170fcaf9973b9a2d9eb1
#
_cell.length_a   1.000
_cell.length_b   1.000
_cell.length_c   1.000
_cell.angle_alpha   90.00
_cell.angle_beta   90.00
_cell.angle_gamma   90.00
#
_symmetry.space_group_name_H-M   'P 1'
#
loop_
_entity.id
_entity.type
_entity.pdbx_description
1 polymer ?
#
loop_
_entity_poly.entity_id
_entity_poly.type
_entity_poly.pdbx_seq_one_letter_code
_entity_poly.pdbx_strand_id
1 'polypeptide(L)'
;MEKIQIQMKDHSQILVTAHPSIDQELREYFAFYVPGYRYMPAYKRRQWDGRIKLYNQITKELPVGLYTHLRKFCADRFYPMEIINNVKYG
;
A
#
# COMPACT_ATOMS: atom_id res chain seq x y z
N MET A 1 -9.77 16.81 -9.49
CA MET A 1 -9.23 16.29 -8.24
C MET A 1 -9.10 14.78 -8.34
N GLU A 2 -7.95 14.29 -7.96
CA GLU A 2 -7.66 12.89 -8.16
C GLU A 2 -8.20 12.04 -7.03
N LYS A 3 -8.86 10.94 -7.38
CA LYS A 3 -9.40 10.03 -6.39
C LYS A 3 -8.59 8.76 -6.32
N ILE A 4 -8.63 8.16 -5.14
CA ILE A 4 -8.07 6.84 -4.92
C ILE A 4 -9.22 5.84 -5.01
N GLN A 5 -9.11 4.91 -5.94
CA GLN A 5 -10.12 3.87 -6.14
C GLN A 5 -9.67 2.58 -5.50
N ILE A 6 -10.56 1.97 -4.74
CA ILE A 6 -10.26 0.75 -4.00
C ILE A 6 -11.23 -0.33 -4.46
N GLN A 7 -10.68 -1.46 -4.88
CA GLN A 7 -11.45 -2.60 -5.32
C GLN A 7 -11.00 -3.83 -4.55
N MET A 8 -11.93 -4.64 -4.07
CA MET A 8 -11.58 -5.87 -3.39
C MET A 8 -11.16 -6.91 -4.42
N LYS A 9 -9.96 -7.46 -4.25
CA LYS A 9 -9.45 -8.51 -5.11
C LYS A 9 -9.84 -9.89 -4.58
N ASP A 10 -9.57 -10.14 -3.30
CA ASP A 10 -9.92 -11.38 -2.62
C ASP A 10 -9.98 -11.14 -1.12
N HIS A 11 -9.97 -12.21 -0.32
CA HIS A 11 -10.09 -12.09 1.14
C HIS A 11 -8.89 -11.45 1.81
N SER A 12 -7.74 -11.44 1.13
CA SER A 12 -6.50 -10.98 1.75
C SER A 12 -5.94 -9.72 1.10
N GLN A 13 -6.38 -9.36 -0.10
CA GLN A 13 -5.81 -8.26 -0.86
C GLN A 13 -6.88 -7.34 -1.40
N ILE A 14 -6.55 -6.05 -1.45
CA ILE A 14 -7.34 -5.05 -2.17
C ILE A 14 -6.50 -4.45 -3.28
N LEU A 15 -7.15 -3.98 -4.33
CA LEU A 15 -6.48 -3.26 -5.42
C LEU A 15 -6.69 -1.78 -5.21
N VAL A 16 -5.61 -1.02 -5.28
CA VAL A 16 -5.64 0.43 -5.09
C VAL A 16 -5.22 1.09 -6.39
N THR A 17 -6.10 1.87 -6.97
CA THR A 17 -5.82 2.61 -8.20
C THR A 17 -5.79 4.11 -7.88
N ALA A 18 -4.68 4.75 -8.21
CA ALA A 18 -4.48 6.16 -7.93
C ALA A 18 -3.56 6.77 -8.99
N HIS A 19 -3.50 8.10 -8.99
CA HIS A 19 -2.56 8.81 -9.84
C HIS A 19 -1.12 8.40 -9.49
N PRO A 20 -0.19 8.35 -10.47
CA PRO A 20 1.18 7.91 -10.19
C PRO A 20 1.87 8.65 -9.05
N SER A 21 1.60 9.93 -8.86
CA SER A 21 2.18 10.67 -7.74
C SER A 21 1.65 10.18 -6.39
N ILE A 22 0.37 9.83 -6.33
CA ILE A 22 -0.24 9.27 -5.12
C ILE A 22 0.25 7.84 -4.90
N ASP A 23 0.41 7.05 -5.96
CA ASP A 23 0.99 5.71 -5.87
C ASP A 23 2.35 5.75 -5.19
N GLN A 24 3.18 6.71 -5.54
CA GLN A 24 4.49 6.84 -4.94
C GLN A 24 4.40 7.20 -3.46
N GLU A 25 3.48 8.06 -3.09
CA GLU A 25 3.23 8.37 -1.68
C GLU A 25 2.75 7.14 -0.92
N LEU A 26 1.88 6.33 -1.51
CA LEU A 26 1.41 5.10 -0.90
C LEU A 26 2.55 4.12 -0.69
N ARG A 27 3.41 3.98 -1.67
CA ARG A 27 4.57 3.10 -1.57
C ARG A 27 5.46 3.49 -0.40
N GLU A 28 5.72 4.79 -0.24
CA GLU A 28 6.54 5.29 0.88
C GLU A 28 5.80 5.17 2.21
N TYR A 29 4.52 5.44 2.23
CA TYR A 29 3.72 5.37 3.46
C TYR A 29 3.67 3.95 4.01
N PHE A 30 3.57 2.95 3.14
CA PHE A 30 3.49 1.55 3.55
C PHE A 30 4.84 0.84 3.52
N ALA A 31 5.93 1.57 3.53
CA ALA A 31 7.27 1.02 3.66
C ALA A 31 7.74 1.19 5.09
N PHE A 32 8.14 0.08 5.72
CA PHE A 32 8.56 0.09 7.11
C PHE A 32 9.94 -0.54 7.25
N TYR A 33 10.75 0.02 8.14
CA TYR A 33 12.02 -0.61 8.49
C TYR A 33 11.79 -1.83 9.36
N VAL A 34 12.49 -2.90 9.04
CA VAL A 34 12.43 -4.12 9.85
C VAL A 34 13.28 -3.92 11.10
N PRO A 35 12.76 -4.23 12.30
CA PRO A 35 13.58 -4.15 13.51
C PRO A 35 14.87 -4.96 13.37
N GLY A 36 16.00 -4.35 13.70
CA GLY A 36 17.30 -5.01 13.60
C GLY A 36 17.82 -5.15 12.19
N TYR A 37 17.27 -4.41 11.22
CA TYR A 37 17.67 -4.55 9.82
C TYR A 37 19.17 -4.30 9.61
N ARG A 38 19.78 -3.45 10.44
CA ARG A 38 21.20 -3.12 10.32
C ARG A 38 22.13 -4.30 10.57
N TYR A 39 21.61 -5.30 11.29
CA TYR A 39 22.38 -6.49 11.63
C TYR A 39 22.12 -7.66 10.71
N MET A 40 21.21 -7.49 9.75
CA MET A 40 20.86 -8.56 8.81
C MET A 40 21.89 -8.64 7.67
N PRO A 41 22.29 -9.87 7.27
CA PRO A 41 23.31 -10.03 6.22
C PRO A 41 22.94 -9.36 4.90
N ALA A 42 21.67 -9.43 4.50
CA ALA A 42 21.20 -8.83 3.25
C ALA A 42 21.40 -7.32 3.25
N TYR A 43 21.18 -6.66 4.38
CA TYR A 43 21.42 -5.23 4.51
C TYR A 43 22.91 -4.92 4.47
N LYS A 44 23.70 -5.67 5.20
CA LYS A 44 25.15 -5.48 5.26
C LYS A 44 25.80 -5.65 3.89
N ARG A 45 25.25 -6.53 3.06
CA ARG A 45 25.74 -6.77 1.70
C ARG A 45 25.15 -5.81 0.68
N ARG A 46 24.35 -4.85 1.15
CA ARG A 46 23.68 -3.86 0.30
C ARG A 46 22.73 -4.47 -0.74
N GLN A 47 22.23 -5.67 -0.46
CA GLN A 47 21.24 -6.33 -1.30
C GLN A 47 19.82 -5.89 -0.96
N TRP A 48 19.65 -5.18 0.14
CA TRP A 48 18.35 -4.80 0.67
C TRP A 48 18.50 -3.50 1.48
N ASP A 49 17.48 -2.64 1.41
CA ASP A 49 17.50 -1.33 2.09
C ASP A 49 16.95 -1.36 3.52
N GLY A 50 16.64 -2.53 4.06
CA GLY A 50 16.12 -2.67 5.41
C GLY A 50 14.64 -2.43 5.55
N ARG A 51 13.92 -2.17 4.46
CA ARG A 51 12.49 -1.87 4.50
C ARG A 51 11.67 -2.96 3.84
N ILE A 52 10.48 -3.18 4.38
CA ILE A 52 9.45 -4.00 3.75
C ILE A 52 8.45 -3.05 3.12
N LYS A 53 8.17 -3.24 1.84
CA LYS A 53 7.20 -2.43 1.10
C LYS A 53 5.93 -3.25 0.96
N LEU A 54 4.90 -2.85 1.68
CA LEU A 54 3.65 -3.61 1.76
C LEU A 54 2.70 -3.29 0.61
N TYR A 55 2.84 -2.11 -0.01
CA TYR A 55 2.06 -1.76 -1.18
C TYR A 55 2.85 -2.11 -2.44
N ASN A 56 2.26 -2.94 -3.29
CA ASN A 56 2.88 -3.31 -4.56
C ASN A 56 2.43 -2.35 -5.64
N GLN A 57 3.31 -1.45 -6.05
CA GLN A 57 3.01 -0.42 -7.04
C GLN A 57 2.77 -1.02 -8.44
N ILE A 58 3.33 -2.17 -8.72
CA ILE A 58 3.19 -2.80 -10.03
C ILE A 58 1.84 -3.49 -10.17
N THR A 59 1.47 -4.30 -9.18
CA THR A 59 0.19 -5.02 -9.19
C THR A 59 -0.95 -4.25 -8.56
N LYS A 60 -0.64 -3.12 -7.90
CA LYS A 60 -1.61 -2.28 -7.19
C LYS A 60 -2.26 -2.99 -6.01
N GLU A 61 -1.61 -3.99 -5.47
CA GLU A 61 -2.15 -4.79 -4.38
C GLU A 61 -1.70 -4.28 -3.02
N LEU A 62 -2.62 -4.26 -2.07
CA LEU A 62 -2.36 -3.90 -0.68
C LEU A 62 -3.06 -4.91 0.21
N PRO A 63 -2.41 -5.42 1.26
CA PRO A 63 -3.07 -6.32 2.20
C PRO A 63 -4.32 -5.68 2.80
N VAL A 64 -5.41 -6.43 2.86
CA VAL A 64 -6.69 -5.93 3.35
C VAL A 64 -6.61 -5.45 4.80
N GLY A 65 -5.72 -6.05 5.59
CA GLY A 65 -5.51 -5.62 6.98
C GLY A 65 -4.98 -4.21 7.12
N LEU A 66 -4.46 -3.62 6.04
CA LEU A 66 -3.97 -2.25 6.06
C LEU A 66 -5.00 -1.22 5.57
N TYR A 67 -6.23 -1.65 5.32
CA TYR A 67 -7.29 -0.77 4.82
C TYR A 67 -7.53 0.42 5.76
N THR A 68 -7.52 0.19 7.06
CA THR A 68 -7.70 1.26 8.05
C THR A 68 -6.60 2.30 7.95
N HIS A 69 -5.37 1.87 7.75
CA HIS A 69 -4.24 2.78 7.54
C HIS A 69 -4.38 3.56 6.24
N LEU A 70 -4.89 2.92 5.19
CA LEU A 70 -5.14 3.59 3.93
C LEU A 70 -6.20 4.68 4.07
N ARG A 71 -7.27 4.40 4.81
CA ARG A 71 -8.30 5.40 5.09
C ARG A 71 -7.71 6.61 5.82
N LYS A 72 -6.86 6.36 6.80
CA LYS A 72 -6.19 7.43 7.54
C LYS A 72 -5.28 8.24 6.63
N PHE A 73 -4.54 7.57 5.77
CA PHE A 73 -3.69 8.24 4.78
C PHE A 73 -4.51 9.20 3.92
N CYS A 74 -5.63 8.72 3.39
CA CYS A 74 -6.49 9.55 2.55
C CYS A 74 -7.11 10.72 3.32
N ALA A 75 -7.54 10.48 4.55
CA ALA A 75 -8.13 11.52 5.38
C ALA A 75 -7.11 12.61 5.73
N ASP A 76 -5.90 12.21 6.09
CA ASP A 76 -4.85 13.16 6.46
C ASP A 76 -4.44 14.06 5.29
N ARG A 77 -4.56 13.56 4.08
CA ARG A 77 -4.18 14.30 2.87
C ARG A 77 -5.35 14.85 2.08
N PHE A 78 -6.56 14.63 2.58
CA PHE A 78 -7.79 15.08 1.92
C PHE A 78 -7.94 14.50 0.51
N TYR A 79 -7.48 13.28 0.30
CA TYR A 79 -7.70 12.57 -0.95
C TYR A 79 -9.05 11.88 -0.93
N PRO A 80 -9.90 12.11 -1.95
CA PRO A 80 -11.17 11.39 -2.01
C PRO A 80 -10.94 9.89 -2.26
N MET A 81 -11.68 9.07 -1.53
CA MET A 81 -11.65 7.62 -1.71
C MET A 81 -12.95 7.16 -2.34
N GLU A 82 -12.84 6.26 -3.32
CA GLU A 82 -13.99 5.62 -3.92
C GLU A 82 -13.83 4.12 -3.82
N ILE A 83 -14.80 3.46 -3.23
CA ILE A 83 -14.79 2.00 -3.13
C ILE A 83 -15.59 1.44 -4.31
N ILE A 84 -14.90 0.71 -5.17
CA ILE A 84 -15.52 0.04 -6.30
C ILE A 84 -15.85 -1.38 -5.87
N ASN A 85 -17.13 -1.67 -5.75
CA ASN A 85 -17.57 -2.98 -5.30
C ASN A 85 -18.07 -3.78 -6.49
N ASN A 86 -17.16 -4.39 -7.20
CA ASN A 86 -17.48 -5.25 -8.33
C ASN A 86 -17.61 -6.70 -7.95
N VAL A 87 -17.37 -7.03 -6.70
CA VAL A 87 -17.40 -8.41 -6.25
C VAL A 87 -18.81 -8.70 -5.77
N LYS A 88 -19.46 -9.61 -6.47
CA LYS A 88 -20.71 -10.14 -5.99
C LYS A 88 -20.40 -11.20 -4.94
N TYR A 89 -20.76 -10.90 -3.73
CA TYR A 89 -20.73 -11.90 -2.68
C TYR A 89 -21.95 -12.77 -2.89
N GLY A 90 -21.72 -13.86 -3.52
CA GLY A 90 -22.77 -14.84 -3.68
C GLY A 90 -22.87 -15.72 -2.50
#